data_099ac96b7797bd40d53ee29a35953a51
#
_entry.id   099ac96b7797bd40d53ee29a35953a51
#
_cell.length_a   1.000
_cell.length_b   1.000
_cell.length_c   1.000
_cell.angle_alpha   90.00
_cell.angle_beta   90.00
_cell.angle_gamma   90.00
#
_symmetry.space_group_name_H-M   'P 1'
#
loop_
_entity.id
_entity.type
_entity.pdbx_description
1 polymer ?
#
loop_
_entity_poly.entity_id
_entity_poly.type
_entity_poly.pdbx_seq_one_letter_code
_entity_poly.pdbx_strand_id
1 'polypeptide(L)'
;MTWMVDGVRREAIVYLPTAKSPNGKTPVVLAFHGYGDDMQNFQHVDLQEAWPEAIVAYFQGLPTSRSNEPGLAGWQVQTGSYGDRDLKLVDTALASLRQQYSVDDGRIYASGFSNGAIFTYLLWAERPNVFAAFAPVAAALRASPAPTVPKPILHVAGTQDHTIKFDSQEQTIELARKINGATGKGESCGAGCTLYNPSAGAPVMTWIHSGGHEYPDGTSERIVKFFKQHSINERSR
;
A
#
# COMPACT_ATOMS: atom_id res chain seq x y z
N MET A 1 9.73 16.11 2.47
CA MET A 1 11.10 15.72 2.06
C MET A 1 11.20 15.69 0.54
N THR A 2 12.42 15.83 -0.01
CA THR A 2 12.64 15.80 -1.47
C THR A 2 13.84 14.93 -1.81
N TRP A 3 13.79 14.29 -2.98
CA TRP A 3 14.86 13.43 -3.52
C TRP A 3 15.08 13.71 -4.99
N MET A 4 16.27 13.42 -5.49
CA MET A 4 16.55 13.39 -6.94
C MET A 4 16.54 11.93 -7.40
N VAL A 5 15.68 11.61 -8.36
CA VAL A 5 15.57 10.27 -8.96
C VAL A 5 15.74 10.41 -10.47
N ASP A 6 16.81 9.87 -11.01
CA ASP A 6 17.19 9.98 -12.44
C ASP A 6 17.16 11.44 -12.95
N GLY A 7 17.66 12.39 -12.13
CA GLY A 7 17.68 13.82 -12.47
C GLY A 7 16.34 14.55 -12.29
N VAL A 8 15.28 13.86 -11.86
CA VAL A 8 13.96 14.45 -11.61
C VAL A 8 13.74 14.63 -10.12
N ARG A 9 13.28 15.82 -9.70
CA ARG A 9 12.89 16.09 -8.33
C ARG A 9 11.61 15.34 -7.99
N ARG A 10 11.65 14.56 -6.91
CA ARG A 10 10.51 13.85 -6.33
C ARG A 10 10.33 14.32 -4.89
N GLU A 11 9.10 14.25 -4.39
CA GLU A 11 8.79 14.77 -3.06
C GLU A 11 7.70 13.96 -2.33
N ALA A 12 7.69 14.09 -1.01
CA ALA A 12 6.64 13.58 -0.14
C ALA A 12 6.44 14.50 1.06
N ILE A 13 5.21 14.55 1.58
CA ILE A 13 4.93 14.99 2.93
C ILE A 13 5.28 13.84 3.86
N VAL A 14 6.18 14.09 4.82
CA VAL A 14 6.64 13.06 5.75
C VAL A 14 6.30 13.51 7.17
N TYR A 15 5.43 12.76 7.81
CA TYR A 15 5.11 12.90 9.22
C TYR A 15 6.08 12.05 10.03
N LEU A 16 6.75 12.69 10.99
CA LEU A 16 7.62 12.01 11.93
C LEU A 16 6.81 11.52 13.15
N PRO A 17 7.26 10.46 13.83
CA PRO A 17 6.53 9.94 14.97
C PRO A 17 6.41 10.99 16.09
N THR A 18 5.20 11.13 16.62
CA THR A 18 4.89 11.96 17.79
C THR A 18 4.94 11.15 19.09
N ALA A 19 5.01 9.81 18.99
CA ALA A 19 5.15 8.88 20.09
C ALA A 19 6.32 7.92 19.86
N LYS A 20 6.91 7.42 20.95
CA LYS A 20 8.02 6.45 20.87
C LYS A 20 7.50 5.04 20.58
N SER A 21 8.14 4.36 19.65
CA SER A 21 7.91 2.93 19.44
C SER A 21 8.50 2.11 20.59
N PRO A 22 7.81 1.06 21.08
CA PRO A 22 8.25 0.29 22.26
C PRO A 22 9.64 -0.34 22.12
N ASN A 23 10.07 -0.71 20.91
CA ASN A 23 11.38 -1.31 20.65
C ASN A 23 12.46 -0.29 20.24
N GLY A 24 12.18 1.01 20.30
CA GLY A 24 13.10 2.07 19.92
C GLY A 24 13.35 2.22 18.42
N LYS A 25 12.75 1.35 17.58
CA LYS A 25 12.82 1.42 16.13
C LYS A 25 11.47 1.88 15.56
N THR A 26 11.49 2.66 14.51
CA THR A 26 10.34 3.35 13.96
C THR A 26 9.74 2.59 12.77
N PRO A 27 8.46 2.19 12.82
CA PRO A 27 7.75 1.67 11.65
C PRO A 27 7.63 2.73 10.57
N VAL A 28 7.50 2.30 9.31
CA VAL A 28 7.33 3.21 8.17
C VAL A 28 6.12 2.80 7.34
N VAL A 29 5.25 3.75 7.03
CA VAL A 29 4.14 3.59 6.08
C VAL A 29 4.37 4.49 4.88
N LEU A 30 4.40 3.91 3.69
CA LEU A 30 4.45 4.62 2.42
C LEU A 30 3.05 4.67 1.82
N ALA A 31 2.56 5.87 1.53
CA ALA A 31 1.18 6.14 1.11
C ALA A 31 1.13 6.82 -0.26
N PHE A 32 0.29 6.31 -1.18
CA PHE A 32 0.23 6.69 -2.58
C PHE A 32 -1.18 7.10 -2.98
N HIS A 33 -1.35 8.35 -3.44
CA HIS A 33 -2.63 8.93 -3.85
C HIS A 33 -3.21 8.33 -5.14
N GLY A 34 -4.48 8.63 -5.44
CA GLY A 34 -5.17 8.24 -6.67
C GLY A 34 -4.66 9.03 -7.91
N TYR A 35 -5.09 8.60 -9.10
CA TYR A 35 -4.77 9.30 -10.35
C TYR A 35 -5.40 10.69 -10.39
N GLY A 36 -4.61 11.71 -10.69
CA GLY A 36 -5.02 13.11 -10.73
C GLY A 36 -5.11 13.80 -9.37
N ASP A 37 -4.77 13.09 -8.30
CA ASP A 37 -4.70 13.62 -6.94
C ASP A 37 -3.26 14.06 -6.59
N ASP A 38 -3.03 14.50 -5.36
CA ASP A 38 -1.74 14.96 -4.86
C ASP A 38 -1.51 14.56 -3.39
N MET A 39 -0.28 14.73 -2.94
CA MET A 39 0.11 14.42 -1.56
C MET A 39 -0.56 15.32 -0.51
N GLN A 40 -0.91 16.58 -0.88
CA GLN A 40 -1.54 17.55 0.02
C GLN A 40 -2.98 17.15 0.33
N ASN A 41 -3.69 16.66 -0.67
CA ASN A 41 -5.04 16.17 -0.48
C ASN A 41 -5.05 14.78 0.17
N PHE A 42 -4.20 13.87 -0.30
CA PHE A 42 -4.20 12.49 0.19
C PHE A 42 -3.73 12.34 1.64
N GLN A 43 -2.94 13.28 2.20
CA GLN A 43 -2.55 13.23 3.62
C GLN A 43 -3.75 13.28 4.58
N HIS A 44 -4.90 13.81 4.17
CA HIS A 44 -6.13 13.88 4.97
C HIS A 44 -6.83 12.51 5.17
N VAL A 45 -6.26 11.40 4.69
CA VAL A 45 -6.66 10.05 5.12
C VAL A 45 -6.12 9.71 6.52
N ASP A 46 -5.25 10.54 7.08
CA ASP A 46 -4.81 10.59 8.48
C ASP A 46 -4.17 9.29 9.03
N LEU A 47 -3.38 8.59 8.20
CA LEU A 47 -2.60 7.44 8.65
C LEU A 47 -1.64 7.79 9.80
N GLN A 48 -1.10 9.01 9.83
CA GLN A 48 -0.21 9.52 10.88
C GLN A 48 -0.94 9.68 12.22
N GLU A 49 -2.22 10.05 12.20
CA GLU A 49 -3.04 10.15 13.41
C GLU A 49 -3.39 8.76 13.95
N ALA A 50 -3.68 7.82 13.03
CA ALA A 50 -3.97 6.43 13.38
C ALA A 50 -2.73 5.68 13.92
N TRP A 51 -1.50 6.11 13.54
CA TRP A 51 -0.26 5.48 14.00
C TRP A 51 0.82 6.50 14.45
N PRO A 52 0.68 7.11 15.65
CA PRO A 52 1.59 8.14 16.15
C PRO A 52 3.06 7.70 16.31
N GLU A 53 3.33 6.39 16.37
CA GLU A 53 4.68 5.83 16.50
C GLU A 53 5.39 5.61 15.16
N ALA A 54 4.69 5.77 14.03
CA ALA A 54 5.23 5.50 12.70
C ALA A 54 5.72 6.78 11.99
N ILE A 55 6.69 6.62 11.10
CA ILE A 55 6.91 7.57 10.01
C ILE A 55 5.86 7.27 8.93
N VAL A 56 5.11 8.29 8.51
CA VAL A 56 4.16 8.18 7.39
C VAL A 56 4.57 9.13 6.29
N ALA A 57 4.81 8.59 5.09
CA ALA A 57 5.23 9.35 3.91
C ALA A 57 4.15 9.32 2.83
N TYR A 58 3.54 10.47 2.53
CA TYR A 58 2.60 10.67 1.44
C TYR A 58 3.35 11.19 0.23
N PHE A 59 3.52 10.35 -0.78
CA PHE A 59 4.33 10.68 -1.95
C PHE A 59 3.54 11.46 -3.00
N GLN A 60 4.25 12.35 -3.75
CA GLN A 60 3.74 13.01 -4.94
C GLN A 60 4.03 12.17 -6.18
N GLY A 61 2.97 11.78 -6.90
CA GLY A 61 3.06 11.16 -8.21
C GLY A 61 3.49 12.16 -9.29
N LEU A 62 4.06 11.67 -10.38
CA LEU A 62 4.36 12.46 -11.59
C LEU A 62 3.30 12.22 -12.66
N PRO A 63 3.17 13.11 -13.66
CA PRO A 63 2.28 12.89 -14.78
C PRO A 63 2.46 11.51 -15.42
N THR A 64 1.36 10.75 -15.51
CA THR A 64 1.28 9.43 -16.15
C THR A 64 0.21 9.49 -17.22
N SER A 65 0.52 9.11 -18.47
CA SER A 65 -0.48 9.03 -19.53
C SER A 65 -1.29 7.76 -19.41
N ARG A 66 -2.61 7.87 -19.59
CA ARG A 66 -3.51 6.72 -19.78
C ARG A 66 -3.83 6.46 -21.27
N SER A 67 -3.52 7.42 -22.11
CA SER A 67 -3.69 7.41 -23.56
C SER A 67 -2.83 8.54 -24.14
N ASN A 68 -3.09 9.04 -25.32
CA ASN A 68 -2.36 10.15 -25.96
C ASN A 68 -2.61 11.54 -25.35
N GLU A 69 -3.30 11.62 -24.21
CA GLU A 69 -3.58 12.87 -23.51
C GLU A 69 -2.43 13.25 -22.55
N PRO A 70 -2.24 14.54 -22.24
CA PRO A 70 -1.34 14.98 -21.18
C PRO A 70 -1.70 14.27 -19.87
N GLY A 71 -0.74 13.56 -19.28
CA GLY A 71 -1.00 12.76 -18.08
C GLY A 71 -1.24 13.63 -16.84
N LEU A 72 -2.12 13.18 -15.97
CA LEU A 72 -2.26 13.69 -14.61
C LEU A 72 -1.28 12.98 -13.67
N ALA A 73 -1.07 13.54 -12.49
CA ALA A 73 -0.24 12.93 -11.46
C ALA A 73 -0.72 11.50 -11.13
N GLY A 74 0.22 10.58 -11.05
CA GLY A 74 -0.08 9.17 -10.80
C GLY A 74 1.19 8.33 -10.74
N TRP A 75 1.01 7.01 -10.77
CA TRP A 75 2.04 6.00 -10.52
C TRP A 75 2.11 5.02 -11.68
N GLN A 76 3.32 4.50 -11.93
CA GLN A 76 3.48 3.37 -12.85
C GLN A 76 2.72 2.14 -12.34
N VAL A 77 2.21 1.33 -13.25
CA VAL A 77 1.45 0.11 -12.92
C VAL A 77 2.12 -1.16 -13.42
N GLN A 78 3.23 -1.01 -14.16
CA GLN A 78 4.01 -2.11 -14.74
C GLN A 78 5.50 -1.82 -14.60
N THR A 79 6.30 -2.87 -14.43
CA THR A 79 7.75 -2.81 -14.46
C THR A 79 8.24 -2.30 -15.82
N GLY A 80 9.27 -1.47 -15.82
CA GLY A 80 9.81 -0.83 -17.02
C GLY A 80 9.07 0.42 -17.48
N SER A 81 7.83 0.65 -17.03
CA SER A 81 7.10 1.87 -17.37
C SER A 81 7.79 3.10 -16.79
N TYR A 82 7.90 4.15 -17.58
CA TYR A 82 8.57 5.41 -17.21
C TYR A 82 9.99 5.23 -16.64
N GLY A 83 10.72 4.17 -17.07
CA GLY A 83 12.07 3.86 -16.60
C GLY A 83 12.12 3.46 -15.11
N ASP A 84 11.02 2.93 -14.57
CA ASP A 84 10.87 2.52 -13.16
C ASP A 84 11.06 3.65 -12.15
N ARG A 85 10.74 4.88 -12.55
CA ARG A 85 10.94 6.09 -11.74
C ARG A 85 10.25 6.06 -10.39
N ASP A 86 9.11 5.35 -10.26
CA ASP A 86 8.34 5.29 -9.01
C ASP A 86 8.86 4.18 -8.09
N LEU A 87 9.33 3.06 -8.62
CA LEU A 87 10.07 2.04 -7.87
C LEU A 87 11.39 2.60 -7.32
N LYS A 88 12.15 3.32 -8.16
CA LYS A 88 13.39 4.00 -7.76
C LYS A 88 13.16 5.08 -6.71
N LEU A 89 12.02 5.80 -6.78
CA LEU A 89 11.63 6.75 -5.74
C LEU A 89 11.49 6.06 -4.38
N VAL A 90 10.78 4.94 -4.33
CA VAL A 90 10.58 4.17 -3.10
C VAL A 90 11.93 3.69 -2.53
N ASP A 91 12.80 3.13 -3.38
CA ASP A 91 14.13 2.67 -2.97
C ASP A 91 14.97 3.84 -2.42
N THR A 92 14.98 4.99 -3.11
CA THR A 92 15.72 6.19 -2.71
C THR A 92 15.19 6.78 -1.40
N ALA A 93 13.89 6.89 -1.27
CA ALA A 93 13.25 7.44 -0.08
C ALA A 93 13.51 6.55 1.15
N LEU A 94 13.39 5.23 1.03
CA LEU A 94 13.68 4.30 2.11
C LEU A 94 15.15 4.34 2.52
N ALA A 95 16.09 4.42 1.56
CA ALA A 95 17.50 4.59 1.86
C ALA A 95 17.77 5.89 2.65
N SER A 96 17.13 6.98 2.25
CA SER A 96 17.23 8.28 2.93
C SER A 96 16.63 8.24 4.35
N LEU A 97 15.47 7.62 4.52
CA LEU A 97 14.83 7.47 5.85
C LEU A 97 15.69 6.62 6.80
N ARG A 98 16.29 5.52 6.32
CA ARG A 98 17.20 4.67 7.11
C ARG A 98 18.47 5.42 7.56
N GLN A 99 18.96 6.36 6.76
CA GLN A 99 20.12 7.18 7.12
C GLN A 99 19.81 8.23 8.19
N GLN A 100 18.57 8.73 8.21
CA GLN A 100 18.16 9.86 9.07
C GLN A 100 17.46 9.41 10.36
N TYR A 101 16.83 8.25 10.34
CA TYR A 101 15.98 7.75 11.43
C TYR A 101 16.27 6.29 11.74
N SER A 102 16.00 5.88 12.99
CA SER A 102 16.09 4.48 13.43
C SER A 102 14.91 3.66 12.89
N VAL A 103 14.91 3.39 11.58
CA VAL A 103 13.84 2.63 10.90
C VAL A 103 13.83 1.18 11.36
N ASP A 104 12.63 0.61 11.55
CA ASP A 104 12.43 -0.81 11.75
C ASP A 104 12.22 -1.49 10.38
N ASP A 105 13.27 -2.10 9.85
CA ASP A 105 13.22 -2.81 8.56
C ASP A 105 12.27 -4.01 8.55
N GLY A 106 11.90 -4.52 9.71
CA GLY A 106 10.85 -5.54 9.84
C GLY A 106 9.43 -4.97 9.75
N ARG A 107 9.25 -3.65 9.83
CA ARG A 107 7.95 -2.98 9.88
C ARG A 107 7.84 -1.82 8.88
N ILE A 108 8.03 -2.14 7.60
CA ILE A 108 7.81 -1.22 6.46
C ILE A 108 6.56 -1.68 5.70
N TYR A 109 5.66 -0.76 5.40
CA TYR A 109 4.35 -1.04 4.84
C TYR A 109 4.03 -0.11 3.68
N ALA A 110 3.16 -0.56 2.78
CA ALA A 110 2.66 0.26 1.68
C ALA A 110 1.13 0.25 1.63
N SER A 111 0.55 1.42 1.41
CA SER A 111 -0.87 1.61 1.18
C SER A 111 -1.08 2.63 0.07
N GLY A 112 -2.23 2.58 -0.57
CA GLY A 112 -2.61 3.57 -1.57
C GLY A 112 -4.06 3.45 -1.97
N PHE A 113 -4.53 4.48 -2.68
CA PHE A 113 -5.88 4.56 -3.19
C PHE A 113 -5.89 4.49 -4.72
N SER A 114 -6.82 3.73 -5.32
CA SER A 114 -7.03 3.68 -6.77
C SER A 114 -5.73 3.40 -7.55
N ASN A 115 -5.22 4.32 -8.35
CA ASN A 115 -3.93 4.16 -9.06
C ASN A 115 -2.75 3.94 -8.09
N GLY A 116 -2.72 4.61 -6.92
CA GLY A 116 -1.74 4.36 -5.88
C GLY A 116 -1.84 2.97 -5.27
N ALA A 117 -3.06 2.42 -5.18
CA ALA A 117 -3.26 1.04 -4.75
C ALA A 117 -2.81 0.02 -5.82
N ILE A 118 -2.96 0.33 -7.12
CA ILE A 118 -2.37 -0.49 -8.20
C ILE A 118 -0.83 -0.47 -8.08
N PHE A 119 -0.24 0.68 -7.77
CA PHE A 119 1.20 0.77 -7.50
C PHE A 119 1.60 0.00 -6.24
N THR A 120 0.76 -0.05 -5.21
CA THR A 120 0.97 -0.88 -4.02
C THR A 120 1.06 -2.38 -4.39
N TYR A 121 0.26 -2.85 -5.34
CA TYR A 121 0.40 -4.21 -5.89
C TYR A 121 1.69 -4.41 -6.67
N LEU A 122 2.15 -3.40 -7.42
CA LEU A 122 3.44 -3.46 -8.11
C LEU A 122 4.61 -3.54 -7.10
N LEU A 123 4.54 -2.81 -5.99
CA LEU A 123 5.51 -2.94 -4.90
C LEU A 123 5.50 -4.34 -4.27
N TRP A 124 4.33 -4.97 -4.15
CA TRP A 124 4.28 -6.36 -3.72
C TRP A 124 5.00 -7.30 -4.70
N ALA A 125 4.83 -7.10 -5.99
CA ALA A 125 5.50 -7.91 -7.02
C ALA A 125 7.03 -7.70 -7.02
N GLU A 126 7.48 -6.44 -6.99
CA GLU A 126 8.86 -6.05 -7.25
C GLU A 126 9.73 -5.89 -6.00
N ARG A 127 9.13 -5.69 -4.82
CA ARG A 127 9.82 -5.44 -3.55
C ARG A 127 9.29 -6.29 -2.39
N PRO A 128 8.98 -7.60 -2.61
CA PRO A 128 8.35 -8.41 -1.58
C PRO A 128 9.17 -8.54 -0.29
N ASN A 129 10.49 -8.43 -0.38
CA ASN A 129 11.38 -8.55 0.79
C ASN A 129 11.54 -7.24 1.58
N VAL A 130 11.02 -6.13 1.06
CA VAL A 130 11.08 -4.82 1.73
C VAL A 130 9.86 -4.61 2.64
N PHE A 131 8.69 -5.03 2.20
CA PHE A 131 7.43 -4.73 2.89
C PHE A 131 6.94 -5.90 3.74
N ALA A 132 6.52 -5.59 4.96
CA ALA A 132 5.90 -6.54 5.89
C ALA A 132 4.46 -6.87 5.51
N ALA A 133 3.70 -5.87 5.06
CA ALA A 133 2.33 -6.02 4.60
C ALA A 133 1.92 -4.89 3.65
N PHE A 134 0.80 -5.11 2.95
CA PHE A 134 0.22 -4.18 1.98
C PHE A 134 -1.25 -3.90 2.28
N ALA A 135 -1.71 -2.68 1.96
CA ALA A 135 -3.11 -2.29 2.12
C ALA A 135 -3.62 -1.46 0.92
N PRO A 136 -3.92 -2.09 -0.23
CA PRO A 136 -4.54 -1.41 -1.36
C PRO A 136 -6.03 -1.11 -1.11
N VAL A 137 -6.47 0.10 -1.48
CA VAL A 137 -7.86 0.58 -1.37
C VAL A 137 -8.40 0.89 -2.76
N ALA A 138 -9.56 0.31 -3.10
CA ALA A 138 -10.32 0.52 -4.35
C ALA A 138 -9.48 0.26 -5.62
N ALA A 139 -8.87 -0.92 -5.75
CA ALA A 139 -8.02 -1.26 -6.89
C ALA A 139 -8.15 -2.70 -7.36
N ALA A 140 -7.90 -2.92 -8.63
CA ALA A 140 -7.64 -4.26 -9.19
C ALA A 140 -6.15 -4.45 -9.44
N LEU A 141 -5.65 -5.68 -9.27
CA LEU A 141 -4.28 -6.03 -9.60
C LEU A 141 -4.06 -5.88 -11.12
N ARG A 142 -3.22 -4.93 -11.48
CA ARG A 142 -2.77 -4.69 -12.86
C ARG A 142 -1.25 -4.76 -12.97
N ALA A 143 -0.58 -5.14 -11.87
CA ALA A 143 0.86 -5.27 -11.84
C ALA A 143 1.34 -6.33 -12.84
N SER A 144 2.37 -6.00 -13.58
CA SER A 144 3.07 -6.92 -14.47
C SER A 144 4.57 -6.79 -14.21
N PRO A 145 5.23 -7.85 -13.70
CA PRO A 145 4.66 -9.16 -13.37
C PRO A 145 3.70 -9.13 -12.17
N ALA A 146 2.86 -10.16 -12.05
CA ALA A 146 2.04 -10.35 -10.86
C ALA A 146 2.89 -10.77 -9.66
N PRO A 147 2.47 -10.47 -8.42
CA PRO A 147 3.16 -10.95 -7.21
C PRO A 147 3.23 -12.49 -7.17
N THR A 148 4.34 -13.01 -6.67
CA THR A 148 4.56 -14.47 -6.53
C THR A 148 4.94 -14.89 -5.12
N VAL A 149 5.34 -13.95 -4.27
CA VAL A 149 5.75 -14.19 -2.88
C VAL A 149 4.57 -13.90 -1.96
N PRO A 150 4.14 -14.85 -1.11
CA PRO A 150 3.07 -14.61 -0.14
C PRO A 150 3.37 -13.45 0.80
N LYS A 151 2.41 -12.51 0.96
CA LYS A 151 2.50 -11.36 1.87
C LYS A 151 1.15 -11.05 2.51
N PRO A 152 1.10 -10.65 3.79
CA PRO A 152 -0.13 -10.14 4.38
C PRO A 152 -0.68 -8.98 3.58
N ILE A 153 -1.97 -9.04 3.28
CA ILE A 153 -2.64 -7.99 2.54
C ILE A 153 -4.04 -7.72 3.10
N LEU A 154 -4.37 -6.43 3.27
CA LEU A 154 -5.72 -5.95 3.50
C LEU A 154 -6.22 -5.28 2.22
N HIS A 155 -7.23 -5.85 1.57
CA HIS A 155 -7.89 -5.22 0.42
C HIS A 155 -9.21 -4.57 0.84
N VAL A 156 -9.35 -3.28 0.56
CA VAL A 156 -10.58 -2.51 0.81
C VAL A 156 -11.28 -2.25 -0.52
N ALA A 157 -12.58 -2.59 -0.61
CA ALA A 157 -13.36 -2.48 -1.85
C ALA A 157 -14.81 -2.08 -1.61
N GLY A 158 -15.34 -1.23 -2.53
CA GLY A 158 -16.75 -0.84 -2.56
C GLY A 158 -17.56 -1.66 -3.54
N THR A 159 -18.72 -2.19 -3.11
CA THR A 159 -19.60 -2.99 -4.00
C THR A 159 -20.25 -2.17 -5.11
N GLN A 160 -20.28 -0.84 -4.97
CA GLN A 160 -20.80 0.10 -5.97
C GLN A 160 -19.68 0.86 -6.70
N ASP A 161 -18.44 0.33 -6.68
CA ASP A 161 -17.34 0.95 -7.41
C ASP A 161 -17.53 0.75 -8.93
N HIS A 162 -17.82 1.86 -9.63
CA HIS A 162 -17.97 1.87 -11.09
C HIS A 162 -16.68 2.30 -11.81
N THR A 163 -15.67 2.81 -11.10
CA THR A 163 -14.36 3.20 -11.65
C THR A 163 -13.44 2.00 -11.78
N ILE A 164 -13.27 1.25 -10.70
CA ILE A 164 -12.62 -0.07 -10.68
C ILE A 164 -13.69 -1.08 -10.27
N LYS A 165 -14.37 -1.65 -11.26
CA LYS A 165 -15.51 -2.53 -11.04
C LYS A 165 -15.25 -3.55 -9.95
N PHE A 166 -16.22 -3.74 -9.06
CA PHE A 166 -16.12 -4.65 -7.93
C PHE A 166 -15.72 -6.07 -8.33
N ASP A 167 -16.28 -6.61 -9.43
CA ASP A 167 -15.91 -7.94 -9.96
C ASP A 167 -14.40 -8.06 -10.24
N SER A 168 -13.77 -6.98 -10.72
CA SER A 168 -12.32 -6.97 -10.97
C SER A 168 -11.52 -6.94 -9.65
N GLN A 169 -12.06 -6.31 -8.62
CA GLN A 169 -11.48 -6.32 -7.27
C GLN A 169 -11.64 -7.69 -6.61
N GLU A 170 -12.81 -8.35 -6.76
CA GLU A 170 -13.01 -9.74 -6.30
C GLU A 170 -12.04 -10.72 -6.96
N GLN A 171 -11.84 -10.64 -8.28
CA GLN A 171 -10.84 -11.44 -8.98
C GLN A 171 -9.42 -11.21 -8.42
N THR A 172 -9.11 -9.97 -8.06
CA THR A 172 -7.84 -9.59 -7.42
C THR A 172 -7.70 -10.21 -6.04
N ILE A 173 -8.75 -10.17 -5.23
CA ILE A 173 -8.79 -10.80 -3.91
C ILE A 173 -8.57 -12.31 -4.03
N GLU A 174 -9.25 -12.98 -4.98
CA GLU A 174 -9.06 -14.40 -5.20
C GLU A 174 -7.64 -14.75 -5.68
N LEU A 175 -7.03 -13.90 -6.51
CA LEU A 175 -5.63 -14.06 -6.90
C LEU A 175 -4.69 -13.90 -5.69
N ALA A 176 -4.90 -12.88 -4.87
CA ALA A 176 -4.12 -12.68 -3.65
C ALA A 176 -4.25 -13.87 -2.68
N ARG A 177 -5.46 -14.42 -2.53
CA ARG A 177 -5.72 -15.64 -1.74
C ARG A 177 -4.95 -16.85 -2.28
N LYS A 178 -4.92 -17.04 -3.60
CA LYS A 178 -4.15 -18.12 -4.23
C LYS A 178 -2.64 -17.96 -4.01
N ILE A 179 -2.10 -16.76 -4.21
CA ILE A 179 -0.68 -16.46 -3.99
C ILE A 179 -0.29 -16.75 -2.54
N ASN A 180 -1.15 -16.37 -1.60
CA ASN A 180 -0.91 -16.51 -0.16
C ASN A 180 -1.27 -17.92 0.38
N GLY A 181 -1.83 -18.81 -0.43
CA GLY A 181 -2.33 -20.12 0.03
C GLY A 181 -3.54 -20.00 0.99
N ALA A 182 -4.24 -18.87 0.98
CA ALA A 182 -5.38 -18.55 1.84
C ALA A 182 -6.72 -18.97 1.20
N THR A 183 -6.79 -20.19 0.68
CA THR A 183 -7.94 -20.69 -0.12
C THR A 183 -9.09 -21.26 0.71
N GLY A 184 -8.90 -21.38 2.04
CA GLY A 184 -9.93 -21.86 2.97
C GLY A 184 -11.13 -20.91 3.11
N LYS A 185 -12.12 -21.34 3.87
CA LYS A 185 -13.26 -20.49 4.22
C LYS A 185 -12.79 -19.32 5.08
N GLY A 186 -13.21 -18.11 4.73
CA GLY A 186 -12.89 -16.90 5.51
C GLY A 186 -13.67 -16.86 6.83
N GLU A 187 -13.10 -16.17 7.80
CA GLU A 187 -13.70 -15.91 9.11
C GLU A 187 -14.12 -14.44 9.19
N SER A 188 -15.30 -14.17 9.77
CA SER A 188 -15.75 -12.79 9.96
C SER A 188 -14.85 -12.08 10.99
N CYS A 189 -14.34 -10.89 10.62
CA CYS A 189 -13.58 -10.01 11.51
C CYS A 189 -14.32 -8.69 11.82
N GLY A 190 -15.64 -8.65 11.58
CA GLY A 190 -16.52 -7.52 11.80
C GLY A 190 -17.38 -7.20 10.57
N ALA A 191 -18.15 -6.13 10.64
CA ALA A 191 -19.01 -5.71 9.52
C ALA A 191 -18.23 -5.49 8.22
N GLY A 192 -18.59 -6.23 7.18
CA GLY A 192 -17.93 -6.21 5.88
C GLY A 192 -16.51 -6.78 5.87
N CYS A 193 -15.99 -7.24 7.00
CA CYS A 193 -14.63 -7.73 7.14
C CYS A 193 -14.58 -9.26 7.11
N THR A 194 -13.69 -9.80 6.27
CA THR A 194 -13.39 -11.24 6.22
C THR A 194 -11.88 -11.45 6.27
N LEU A 195 -11.45 -12.35 7.14
CA LEU A 195 -10.06 -12.79 7.27
C LEU A 195 -9.90 -14.20 6.71
N TYR A 196 -9.00 -14.38 5.78
CA TYR A 196 -8.59 -15.65 5.21
C TYR A 196 -7.19 -16.00 5.72
N ASN A 197 -7.14 -16.92 6.68
CA ASN A 197 -5.89 -17.38 7.28
C ASN A 197 -5.35 -18.61 6.54
N PRO A 198 -4.18 -18.54 5.91
CA PRO A 198 -3.51 -19.73 5.42
C PRO A 198 -2.81 -20.44 6.58
N SER A 199 -2.55 -21.75 6.41
CA SER A 199 -1.73 -22.52 7.37
C SER A 199 -0.28 -22.02 7.48
N ALA A 200 0.19 -21.23 6.54
CA ALA A 200 1.60 -20.78 6.39
C ALA A 200 1.80 -19.25 6.43
N GLY A 201 0.95 -18.51 7.13
CA GLY A 201 1.32 -17.20 7.64
C GLY A 201 1.31 -15.96 6.73
N ALA A 202 0.55 -15.93 5.62
CA ALA A 202 0.33 -14.70 4.85
C ALA A 202 -1.18 -14.42 4.69
N PRO A 203 -1.85 -13.87 5.71
CA PRO A 203 -3.29 -13.69 5.67
C PRO A 203 -3.72 -12.71 4.58
N VAL A 204 -4.91 -12.96 4.05
CA VAL A 204 -5.66 -12.01 3.24
C VAL A 204 -6.84 -11.53 4.06
N MET A 205 -6.88 -10.25 4.35
CA MET A 205 -8.03 -9.60 4.96
C MET A 205 -8.75 -8.79 3.89
N THR A 206 -10.07 -8.83 3.90
CA THR A 206 -10.88 -7.96 3.04
C THR A 206 -11.79 -7.10 3.89
N TRP A 207 -12.02 -5.87 3.47
CA TRP A 207 -13.09 -5.04 3.98
C TRP A 207 -13.93 -4.55 2.82
N ILE A 208 -15.11 -5.16 2.67
CA ILE A 208 -16.06 -4.86 1.60
C ILE A 208 -17.16 -3.94 2.17
N HIS A 209 -17.28 -2.75 1.61
CA HIS A 209 -18.31 -1.77 2.00
C HIS A 209 -19.33 -1.55 0.87
N SER A 210 -20.48 -0.96 1.18
CA SER A 210 -21.56 -0.73 0.23
C SER A 210 -21.39 0.52 -0.63
N GLY A 211 -20.34 1.29 -0.44
CA GLY A 211 -20.03 2.51 -1.20
C GLY A 211 -19.40 2.26 -2.56
N GLY A 212 -18.98 3.35 -3.20
CA GLY A 212 -18.39 3.39 -4.54
C GLY A 212 -16.86 3.41 -4.54
N HIS A 213 -16.28 4.21 -5.48
CA HIS A 213 -14.84 4.41 -5.62
C HIS A 213 -14.36 5.47 -4.62
N GLU A 214 -14.13 5.06 -3.40
CA GLU A 214 -13.83 5.97 -2.30
C GLU A 214 -12.83 5.36 -1.29
N TYR A 215 -12.31 6.22 -0.43
CA TYR A 215 -11.53 5.84 0.76
C TYR A 215 -12.44 6.08 1.99
N PRO A 216 -13.16 5.05 2.47
CA PRO A 216 -14.18 5.22 3.50
C PRO A 216 -13.61 5.66 4.84
N ASP A 217 -14.41 6.33 5.65
CA ASP A 217 -14.06 6.63 7.04
C ASP A 217 -13.69 5.35 7.82
N GLY A 218 -12.70 5.46 8.69
CA GLY A 218 -12.19 4.32 9.47
C GLY A 218 -11.26 3.38 8.69
N THR A 219 -10.92 3.70 7.43
CA THR A 219 -9.97 2.90 6.63
C THR A 219 -8.58 2.94 7.22
N SER A 220 -8.08 4.12 7.60
CA SER A 220 -6.72 4.29 8.13
C SER A 220 -6.52 3.54 9.45
N GLU A 221 -7.48 3.56 10.34
CA GLU A 221 -7.45 2.79 11.60
C GLU A 221 -7.42 1.27 11.34
N ARG A 222 -8.19 0.79 10.34
CA ARG A 222 -8.17 -0.64 9.93
C ARG A 222 -6.84 -1.02 9.34
N ILE A 223 -6.30 -0.19 8.46
CA ILE A 223 -4.97 -0.39 7.85
C ILE A 223 -3.91 -0.46 8.93
N VAL A 224 -3.87 0.50 9.84
CA VAL A 224 -2.90 0.55 10.93
C VAL A 224 -3.05 -0.65 11.87
N LYS A 225 -4.29 -1.02 12.24
CA LYS A 225 -4.56 -2.21 13.04
C LYS A 225 -4.04 -3.48 12.36
N PHE A 226 -4.24 -3.61 11.05
CA PHE A 226 -3.72 -4.72 10.26
C PHE A 226 -2.19 -4.70 10.21
N PHE A 227 -1.57 -3.56 9.91
CA PHE A 227 -0.11 -3.44 9.83
C PHE A 227 0.59 -3.77 11.15
N LYS A 228 0.04 -3.33 12.29
CA LYS A 228 0.60 -3.60 13.63
C LYS A 228 0.67 -5.11 13.96
N GLN A 229 -0.08 -5.96 13.27
CA GLN A 229 -0.09 -7.41 13.45
C GLN A 229 0.96 -8.16 12.62
N HIS A 230 1.70 -7.46 11.72
CA HIS A 230 2.59 -8.11 10.78
C HIS A 230 3.99 -7.49 10.77
N SER A 231 5.01 -8.36 10.78
CA SER A 231 6.41 -7.97 10.58
C SER A 231 7.16 -9.02 9.75
N ILE A 232 8.26 -8.64 9.10
CA ILE A 232 9.08 -9.59 8.34
C ILE A 232 9.73 -10.62 9.27
N ASN A 233 10.12 -10.21 10.48
CA ASN A 233 10.87 -11.05 11.41
C ASN A 233 10.04 -12.18 12.04
N GLU A 234 8.71 -12.06 12.05
CA GLU A 234 7.81 -13.12 12.58
C GLU A 234 7.71 -14.34 11.66
N ARG A 235 8.19 -14.25 10.42
CA ARG A 235 8.11 -15.31 9.41
C ARG A 235 9.37 -16.17 9.31
N SER A 236 10.44 -15.76 9.97
CA SER A 236 11.73 -16.47 9.96
C SER A 236 11.86 -17.44 11.13
N ARG A 237 10.80 -17.65 11.88
CA ARG A 237 10.67 -18.63 12.96
C ARG A 237 9.54 -19.59 12.66
#